data_dec16370ea7e4300046a3ec6ce9efee8
#
_entry.id   dec16370ea7e4300046a3ec6ce9efee8
#
_cell.length_a   1.000
_cell.length_b   1.000
_cell.length_c   1.000
_cell.angle_alpha   90.00
_cell.angle_beta   90.00
_cell.angle_gamma   90.00
#
_symmetry.space_group_name_H-M   'P 1'
#
loop_
_entity.id
_entity.type
_entity.pdbx_description
1 polymer ?
#
loop_
_entity_poly.entity_id
_entity_poly.type
_entity_poly.pdbx_seq_one_letter_code
_entity_poly.pdbx_strand_id
1 'polypeptide(L)'
;MKMDIVYSLQAQQESSYPTALKNIDTWPSDRVANYTGSDRKDGVIGPDGRRYLIKYAQKHTGKYDMDTNDVNNALSEYLSSHILGIIGYPVHHTFLATRKGELVVACENFIQKDQELIEFGTYMRKQYDSAEISRVPRYRQIKEILSTDPDLRMNPGLWNDYCRRFVGDAFVGNFDRHMGNWGYLVSGTDRTAPPVPAPVYDNGSTLFPALSSKEIHTILPEKKELLKRTLLFPKAALAIKGQKISYMDMLSSNFDPAMTEAVLQMVPVIQEKMPEIKKFFHDQTFLSDTKKTFYQVILQTRLNFLLEPALEACRTGKYHPDAKKRLKNDIAYTEADFERDYDTLCRDAAWQQKLQKLEHHIK
;
A
#
# COMPACT_ATOMS: atom_id res chain seq x y z
N MET A 1 29.13 4.74 15.07
CA MET A 1 28.24 4.19 16.09
C MET A 1 26.94 3.85 15.35
N LYS A 2 26.80 2.60 14.92
CA LYS A 2 25.61 2.10 14.22
C LYS A 2 24.47 2.06 15.24
N MET A 3 23.49 2.93 15.10
CA MET A 3 22.21 2.74 15.78
C MET A 3 21.45 1.66 15.00
N ASP A 4 21.63 0.42 15.42
CA ASP A 4 20.74 -0.67 15.09
C ASP A 4 19.41 -0.39 15.80
N ILE A 5 18.48 0.19 15.07
CA ILE A 5 17.07 0.20 15.49
C ILE A 5 16.62 -1.25 15.35
N VAL A 6 16.80 -2.00 16.42
CA VAL A 6 16.23 -3.33 16.58
C VAL A 6 14.73 -3.12 16.73
N TYR A 7 14.02 -3.13 15.60
CA TYR A 7 12.61 -3.50 15.64
C TYR A 7 12.59 -4.94 16.14
N SER A 8 12.21 -5.13 17.40
CA SER A 8 11.86 -6.46 17.88
C SER A 8 10.61 -6.90 17.11
N LEU A 9 10.85 -7.48 15.96
CA LEU A 9 9.90 -8.33 15.28
C LEU A 9 9.66 -9.53 16.19
N GLN A 10 8.69 -9.45 17.08
CA GLN A 10 7.97 -10.64 17.44
C GLN A 10 7.26 -11.07 16.16
N ALA A 11 7.99 -11.87 15.36
CA ALA A 11 7.39 -12.72 14.37
C ALA A 11 6.33 -13.54 15.11
N GLN A 12 5.07 -13.19 14.95
CA GLN A 12 3.99 -14.11 15.26
C GLN A 12 4.11 -15.26 14.25
N GLN A 13 4.94 -16.24 14.61
CA GLN A 13 4.79 -17.59 14.09
C GLN A 13 3.42 -18.06 14.57
N GLU A 14 2.51 -18.12 13.63
CA GLU A 14 1.54 -19.21 13.45
C GLU A 14 0.59 -18.81 12.34
N SER A 15 0.95 -19.17 11.13
CA SER A 15 0.12 -19.03 9.96
C SER A 15 -0.82 -20.22 9.82
N SER A 16 -1.87 -20.27 10.60
CA SER A 16 -3.10 -20.92 10.17
C SER A 16 -4.11 -19.82 9.89
N TYR A 17 -4.18 -19.37 8.63
CA TYR A 17 -5.25 -18.45 8.22
C TYR A 17 -6.58 -19.15 8.40
N PRO A 18 -7.60 -18.51 9.04
CA PRO A 18 -8.85 -19.17 9.31
C PRO A 18 -9.53 -19.56 8.00
N THR A 19 -9.83 -20.83 7.86
CA THR A 19 -10.53 -21.40 6.70
C THR A 19 -12.01 -21.01 6.65
N ALA A 20 -12.57 -20.48 7.74
CA ALA A 20 -13.96 -20.03 7.85
C ALA A 20 -14.01 -18.60 8.42
N LEU A 21 -14.89 -17.76 7.87
CA LEU A 21 -15.13 -16.41 8.38
C LEU A 21 -15.80 -16.49 9.76
N LYS A 22 -15.24 -15.74 10.72
CA LYS A 22 -15.77 -15.63 12.07
C LYS A 22 -17.01 -14.74 12.07
N ASN A 23 -18.12 -15.20 12.67
CA ASN A 23 -19.26 -14.32 12.94
C ASN A 23 -18.97 -13.49 14.21
N ILE A 24 -19.08 -12.18 14.09
CA ILE A 24 -18.82 -11.21 15.17
C ILE A 24 -20.04 -10.38 15.53
N ASP A 25 -21.25 -10.87 15.25
CA ASP A 25 -22.51 -10.17 15.56
C ASP A 25 -22.68 -9.87 17.04
N THR A 26 -22.17 -10.77 17.89
CA THR A 26 -22.27 -10.67 19.36
C THR A 26 -21.22 -9.72 19.98
N TRP A 27 -20.27 -9.21 19.22
CA TRP A 27 -19.27 -8.31 19.78
C TRP A 27 -19.88 -6.97 20.14
N PRO A 28 -19.74 -6.51 21.40
CA PRO A 28 -20.32 -5.26 21.85
C PRO A 28 -19.69 -4.07 21.15
N SER A 29 -20.51 -3.05 20.89
CA SER A 29 -20.03 -1.80 20.32
C SER A 29 -19.11 -1.06 21.29
N ASP A 30 -18.02 -0.53 20.77
CA ASP A 30 -17.13 0.37 21.48
C ASP A 30 -17.70 1.80 21.45
N ARG A 31 -18.27 2.24 22.55
CA ARG A 31 -18.93 3.56 22.67
C ARG A 31 -17.94 4.74 22.72
N VAL A 32 -16.65 4.47 22.90
CA VAL A 32 -15.60 5.49 23.04
C VAL A 32 -14.92 5.77 21.69
N ALA A 33 -15.09 4.88 20.72
CA ALA A 33 -14.43 4.98 19.43
C ALA A 33 -15.14 6.00 18.52
N ASN A 34 -14.50 7.14 18.29
CA ASN A 34 -14.88 8.11 17.26
C ASN A 34 -13.97 7.93 16.03
N TYR A 35 -14.46 7.19 15.03
CA TYR A 35 -13.74 7.03 13.77
C TYR A 35 -14.26 8.03 12.73
N THR A 36 -13.37 8.85 12.18
CA THR A 36 -13.66 9.79 11.12
C THR A 36 -13.57 9.14 9.73
N GLY A 37 -14.21 9.73 8.73
CA GLY A 37 -14.17 9.29 7.32
C GLY A 37 -15.54 8.84 6.79
N SER A 38 -15.68 8.78 5.46
CA SER A 38 -16.94 8.57 4.74
C SER A 38 -17.46 7.13 4.75
N ASP A 39 -16.58 6.16 5.03
CA ASP A 39 -16.91 4.75 4.93
C ASP A 39 -17.66 4.26 6.17
N ARG A 40 -18.59 3.33 5.96
CA ARG A 40 -19.32 2.69 7.07
C ARG A 40 -18.35 1.90 7.94
N LYS A 41 -18.28 2.26 9.24
CA LYS A 41 -17.36 1.70 10.24
C LYS A 41 -18.07 1.52 11.56
N ASP A 42 -17.70 0.49 12.31
CA ASP A 42 -18.13 0.25 13.68
C ASP A 42 -16.90 0.04 14.57
N GLY A 43 -16.87 0.65 15.75
CA GLY A 43 -15.96 0.24 16.82
C GLY A 43 -16.56 -0.91 17.61
N VAL A 44 -15.81 -1.96 17.87
CA VAL A 44 -16.25 -3.09 18.69
C VAL A 44 -15.16 -3.56 19.65
N ILE A 45 -15.57 -4.29 20.70
CA ILE A 45 -14.65 -4.94 21.64
C ILE A 45 -14.74 -6.45 21.41
N GLY A 46 -13.60 -7.07 21.14
CA GLY A 46 -13.50 -8.52 20.99
C GLY A 46 -13.62 -9.27 22.32
N PRO A 47 -13.82 -10.58 22.28
CA PRO A 47 -13.90 -11.41 23.49
C PRO A 47 -12.57 -11.47 24.27
N ASP A 48 -11.48 -11.10 23.64
CA ASP A 48 -10.14 -10.92 24.22
C ASP A 48 -9.96 -9.57 24.93
N GLY A 49 -11.00 -8.71 24.93
CA GLY A 49 -10.96 -7.36 25.47
C GLY A 49 -10.27 -6.33 24.57
N ARG A 50 -9.77 -6.71 23.41
CA ARG A 50 -9.15 -5.79 22.44
C ARG A 50 -10.20 -5.01 21.67
N ARG A 51 -9.82 -3.83 21.23
CA ARG A 51 -10.67 -2.93 20.44
C ARG A 51 -10.41 -3.16 18.96
N TYR A 52 -11.46 -3.18 18.16
CA TYR A 52 -11.38 -3.37 16.72
C TYR A 52 -12.19 -2.32 15.97
N LEU A 53 -11.62 -1.81 14.89
CA LEU A 53 -12.35 -1.07 13.87
C LEU A 53 -12.86 -2.07 12.83
N ILE A 54 -14.18 -2.10 12.65
CA ILE A 54 -14.83 -2.91 11.63
C ILE A 54 -15.09 -2.04 10.41
N LYS A 55 -14.53 -2.41 9.26
CA LYS A 55 -14.78 -1.77 7.97
C LYS A 55 -15.64 -2.68 7.11
N TYR A 56 -16.74 -2.13 6.58
CA TYR A 56 -17.66 -2.84 5.67
C TYR A 56 -17.22 -2.64 4.23
N ALA A 57 -17.54 -3.61 3.36
CA ALA A 57 -17.39 -3.43 1.92
C ALA A 57 -18.25 -2.25 1.46
N GLN A 58 -17.70 -1.39 0.59
CA GLN A 58 -18.44 -0.27 0.03
C GLN A 58 -19.39 -0.76 -1.06
N LYS A 59 -20.64 -0.29 -1.03
CA LYS A 59 -21.59 -0.53 -2.12
C LYS A 59 -21.29 0.41 -3.28
N HIS A 60 -21.20 -0.13 -4.48
CA HIS A 60 -20.97 0.66 -5.68
C HIS A 60 -22.25 1.44 -6.03
N THR A 61 -22.18 2.78 -5.99
CA THR A 61 -23.32 3.65 -6.35
C THR A 61 -23.26 4.14 -7.82
N GLY A 62 -22.38 3.59 -8.64
CA GLY A 62 -22.12 4.04 -10.01
C GLY A 62 -22.90 3.27 -11.08
N LYS A 63 -22.98 3.85 -12.30
CA LYS A 63 -23.70 3.36 -13.49
C LYS A 63 -23.09 2.11 -14.17
N TYR A 64 -22.14 1.44 -13.55
CA TYR A 64 -21.49 0.27 -14.11
C TYR A 64 -22.12 -0.99 -13.54
N ASP A 65 -22.60 -1.83 -14.44
CA ASP A 65 -23.16 -3.15 -14.17
C ASP A 65 -22.01 -4.08 -13.73
N MET A 66 -21.76 -4.13 -12.42
CA MET A 66 -20.78 -5.03 -11.82
C MET A 66 -21.53 -6.23 -11.25
N ASP A 67 -21.07 -7.44 -11.50
CA ASP A 67 -21.65 -8.69 -11.00
C ASP A 67 -21.75 -8.76 -9.48
N THR A 68 -21.08 -7.87 -8.77
CA THR A 68 -21.28 -7.55 -7.36
C THR A 68 -21.27 -6.04 -7.19
N ASN A 69 -22.30 -5.48 -6.57
CA ASN A 69 -22.40 -4.05 -6.25
C ASN A 69 -21.40 -3.61 -5.16
N ASP A 70 -20.44 -4.45 -4.80
CA ASP A 70 -19.57 -4.23 -3.67
C ASP A 70 -18.13 -3.99 -4.12
N VAL A 71 -17.57 -2.85 -3.71
CA VAL A 71 -16.13 -2.60 -3.82
C VAL A 71 -15.42 -3.44 -2.75
N ASN A 72 -14.49 -4.29 -3.16
CA ASN A 72 -13.79 -5.24 -2.28
C ASN A 72 -12.71 -4.55 -1.40
N ASN A 73 -12.98 -3.34 -0.89
CA ASN A 73 -12.03 -2.61 -0.05
C ASN A 73 -11.72 -3.33 1.28
N ALA A 74 -12.71 -4.00 1.90
CA ALA A 74 -12.48 -4.83 3.09
C ALA A 74 -11.53 -6.00 2.79
N LEU A 75 -11.71 -6.64 1.61
CA LEU A 75 -10.82 -7.70 1.16
C LEU A 75 -9.42 -7.17 0.85
N SER A 76 -9.30 -6.03 0.18
CA SER A 76 -8.02 -5.37 -0.12
C SER A 76 -7.28 -4.97 1.16
N GLU A 77 -7.99 -4.46 2.17
CA GLU A 77 -7.43 -4.14 3.48
C GLU A 77 -6.78 -5.38 4.12
N TYR A 78 -7.53 -6.50 4.16
CA TYR A 78 -7.04 -7.75 4.72
C TYR A 78 -5.84 -8.29 3.95
N LEU A 79 -5.98 -8.49 2.63
CA LEU A 79 -4.93 -9.09 1.80
C LEU A 79 -3.65 -8.26 1.83
N SER A 80 -3.74 -6.94 1.66
CA SER A 80 -2.56 -6.09 1.60
C SER A 80 -1.88 -5.92 2.95
N SER A 81 -2.63 -5.88 4.06
CA SER A 81 -2.02 -5.88 5.39
C SER A 81 -1.19 -7.14 5.61
N HIS A 82 -1.70 -8.32 5.23
CA HIS A 82 -0.93 -9.57 5.34
C HIS A 82 0.27 -9.61 4.39
N ILE A 83 0.12 -9.18 3.13
CA ILE A 83 1.24 -9.12 2.17
C ILE A 83 2.35 -8.20 2.67
N LEU A 84 1.99 -7.00 3.15
CA LEU A 84 2.95 -6.05 3.70
C LEU A 84 3.63 -6.61 4.96
N GLY A 85 2.90 -7.34 5.82
CA GLY A 85 3.47 -8.05 6.96
C GLY A 85 4.47 -9.13 6.54
N ILE A 86 4.15 -9.94 5.53
CA ILE A 86 5.05 -10.99 4.98
C ILE A 86 6.37 -10.37 4.51
N ILE A 87 6.34 -9.20 3.88
CA ILE A 87 7.56 -8.51 3.42
C ILE A 87 8.19 -7.61 4.49
N GLY A 88 7.77 -7.74 5.75
CA GLY A 88 8.44 -7.18 6.92
C GLY A 88 8.03 -5.77 7.34
N TYR A 89 6.93 -5.22 6.83
CA TYR A 89 6.39 -3.96 7.38
C TYR A 89 5.66 -4.20 8.69
N PRO A 90 5.81 -3.33 9.67
CA PRO A 90 4.89 -3.25 10.80
C PRO A 90 3.49 -2.94 10.26
N VAL A 91 2.53 -3.82 10.49
CA VAL A 91 1.14 -3.69 10.04
C VAL A 91 0.20 -3.85 11.21
N HIS A 92 -0.99 -3.26 11.11
CA HIS A 92 -2.04 -3.56 12.06
C HIS A 92 -2.57 -4.99 11.83
N HIS A 93 -2.94 -5.67 12.88
CA HIS A 93 -3.52 -7.00 12.78
C HIS A 93 -4.92 -6.93 12.18
N THR A 94 -5.21 -7.75 11.17
CA THR A 94 -6.51 -7.78 10.49
C THR A 94 -6.99 -9.22 10.30
N PHE A 95 -8.32 -9.41 10.33
CA PHE A 95 -8.94 -10.65 9.89
C PHE A 95 -10.30 -10.37 9.23
N LEU A 96 -10.71 -11.27 8.34
CA LEU A 96 -12.04 -11.23 7.74
C LEU A 96 -13.07 -11.88 8.65
N ALA A 97 -14.27 -11.29 8.68
CA ALA A 97 -15.38 -11.75 9.49
C ALA A 97 -16.72 -11.49 8.79
N THR A 98 -17.79 -12.00 9.35
CA THR A 98 -19.16 -11.60 9.01
C THR A 98 -19.76 -10.82 10.15
N ARG A 99 -20.44 -9.72 9.84
CA ARG A 99 -21.23 -8.92 10.79
C ARG A 99 -22.55 -8.52 10.16
N LYS A 100 -23.66 -8.85 10.81
CA LYS A 100 -25.03 -8.61 10.29
C LYS A 100 -25.24 -9.17 8.88
N GLY A 101 -24.63 -10.33 8.61
CA GLY A 101 -24.70 -10.98 7.30
C GLY A 101 -23.81 -10.37 6.19
N GLU A 102 -23.04 -9.33 6.48
CA GLU A 102 -22.14 -8.68 5.55
C GLU A 102 -20.69 -9.10 5.78
N LEU A 103 -19.89 -9.19 4.72
CA LEU A 103 -18.44 -9.35 4.81
C LEU A 103 -17.81 -8.07 5.36
N VAL A 104 -16.94 -8.24 6.36
CA VAL A 104 -16.22 -7.14 6.99
C VAL A 104 -14.76 -7.52 7.22
N VAL A 105 -13.89 -6.51 7.33
CA VAL A 105 -12.57 -6.67 7.90
C VAL A 105 -12.53 -6.06 9.29
N ALA A 106 -12.05 -6.85 10.26
CA ALA A 106 -11.77 -6.40 11.60
C ALA A 106 -10.31 -5.99 11.70
N CYS A 107 -10.06 -4.73 12.02
CA CYS A 107 -8.74 -4.13 12.19
C CYS A 107 -8.50 -3.90 13.67
N GLU A 108 -7.52 -4.59 14.26
CA GLU A 108 -7.16 -4.39 15.66
C GLU A 108 -6.62 -2.98 15.89
N ASN A 109 -7.05 -2.34 16.96
CA ASN A 109 -6.49 -1.06 17.37
C ASN A 109 -5.08 -1.26 17.91
N PHE A 110 -4.09 -0.75 17.19
CA PHE A 110 -2.67 -0.85 17.54
C PHE A 110 -2.18 0.21 18.53
N ILE A 111 -3.03 1.20 18.86
CA ILE A 111 -2.67 2.30 19.76
C ILE A 111 -2.68 1.78 21.20
N GLN A 112 -1.55 1.84 21.87
CA GLN A 112 -1.43 1.45 23.28
C GLN A 112 -2.02 2.53 24.20
N LYS A 113 -2.26 2.16 25.47
CA LYS A 113 -2.95 3.04 26.44
C LYS A 113 -2.23 4.37 26.67
N ASP A 114 -0.92 4.38 26.55
CA ASP A 114 -0.03 5.55 26.76
C ASP A 114 0.43 6.19 25.45
N GLN A 115 -0.18 5.83 24.34
CA GLN A 115 0.14 6.33 23.02
C GLN A 115 -1.03 7.07 22.39
N GLU A 116 -0.69 7.97 21.48
CA GLU A 116 -1.63 8.68 20.61
C GLU A 116 -1.17 8.55 19.16
N LEU A 117 -2.09 8.25 18.25
CA LEU A 117 -1.84 8.31 16.81
C LEU A 117 -2.07 9.74 16.33
N ILE A 118 -1.04 10.36 15.80
CA ILE A 118 -1.14 11.64 15.09
C ILE A 118 -0.98 11.38 13.60
N GLU A 119 -2.09 11.49 12.85
CA GLU A 119 -2.08 11.40 11.39
C GLU A 119 -1.23 12.54 10.80
N PHE A 120 -0.52 12.25 9.71
CA PHE A 120 0.33 13.25 9.05
C PHE A 120 -0.43 14.51 8.62
N GLY A 121 -1.72 14.38 8.29
CA GLY A 121 -2.60 15.50 8.00
C GLY A 121 -2.71 16.52 9.13
N THR A 122 -2.48 16.13 10.37
CA THR A 122 -2.46 17.06 11.52
C THR A 122 -1.23 17.97 11.47
N TYR A 123 -0.06 17.39 11.17
CA TYR A 123 1.17 18.18 10.98
C TYR A 123 1.07 19.11 9.77
N MET A 124 0.41 18.68 8.69
CA MET A 124 0.12 19.53 7.54
C MET A 124 -0.71 20.75 7.94
N ARG A 125 -1.81 20.55 8.69
CA ARG A 125 -2.69 21.64 9.17
C ARG A 125 -2.03 22.58 10.18
N LYS A 126 -1.01 22.10 10.89
CA LYS A 126 -0.21 22.90 11.82
C LYS A 126 0.73 23.87 11.10
N GLN A 127 1.24 23.48 9.92
CA GLN A 127 2.30 24.21 9.23
C GLN A 127 1.84 24.99 8.00
N TYR A 128 0.75 24.58 7.35
CA TYR A 128 0.25 25.18 6.11
C TYR A 128 -1.19 25.65 6.23
N ASP A 129 -1.52 26.73 5.52
CA ASP A 129 -2.88 27.21 5.40
C ASP A 129 -3.76 26.24 4.59
N SER A 130 -5.06 26.26 4.84
CA SER A 130 -6.03 25.36 4.19
C SER A 130 -5.99 25.41 2.65
N ALA A 131 -5.68 26.59 2.08
CA ALA A 131 -5.53 26.76 0.62
C ALA A 131 -4.30 26.07 0.03
N GLU A 132 -3.29 25.77 0.85
CA GLU A 132 -2.06 25.10 0.44
C GLU A 132 -2.13 23.56 0.63
N ILE A 133 -3.12 23.10 1.41
CA ILE A 133 -3.31 21.68 1.72
C ILE A 133 -4.19 21.04 0.64
N SER A 134 -3.64 20.08 -0.09
CA SER A 134 -4.41 19.22 -0.99
C SER A 134 -4.53 17.82 -0.40
N ARG A 135 -5.56 17.06 -0.82
CA ARG A 135 -5.74 15.65 -0.41
C ARG A 135 -4.47 14.82 -0.65
N VAL A 136 -3.73 15.14 -1.71
CA VAL A 136 -2.46 14.49 -2.03
C VAL A 136 -1.32 15.41 -1.60
N PRO A 137 -0.51 15.00 -0.61
CA PRO A 137 0.57 15.84 -0.10
C PRO A 137 1.66 16.03 -1.17
N ARG A 138 2.28 17.19 -1.16
CA ARG A 138 3.42 17.46 -2.03
C ARG A 138 4.71 16.89 -1.40
N TYR A 139 5.54 16.30 -2.23
CA TYR A 139 6.85 15.77 -1.82
C TYR A 139 7.65 16.74 -0.93
N ARG A 140 7.74 18.02 -1.33
CA ARG A 140 8.46 19.04 -0.57
C ARG A 140 7.84 19.29 0.80
N GLN A 141 6.51 19.37 0.90
CA GLN A 141 5.81 19.59 2.15
C GLN A 141 6.08 18.47 3.15
N ILE A 142 6.09 17.20 2.68
CA ILE A 142 6.41 16.07 3.57
C ILE A 142 7.84 16.22 4.12
N LYS A 143 8.82 16.44 3.24
CA LYS A 143 10.23 16.57 3.67
C LYS A 143 10.44 17.76 4.60
N GLU A 144 9.82 18.88 4.32
CA GLU A 144 9.90 20.09 5.13
C GLU A 144 9.34 19.83 6.53
N ILE A 145 8.13 19.29 6.64
CA ILE A 145 7.52 18.97 7.94
C ILE A 145 8.40 18.01 8.74
N LEU A 146 8.88 16.93 8.13
CA LEU A 146 9.72 15.93 8.82
C LEU A 146 11.04 16.50 9.34
N SER A 147 11.55 17.55 8.70
CA SER A 147 12.81 18.19 9.08
C SER A 147 12.65 19.39 10.02
N THR A 148 11.48 20.05 10.04
CA THR A 148 11.28 21.32 10.76
C THR A 148 10.32 21.22 11.92
N ASP A 149 9.34 20.30 11.89
CA ASP A 149 8.41 20.13 13.01
C ASP A 149 9.19 19.72 14.29
N PRO A 150 8.99 20.39 15.43
CA PRO A 150 9.75 20.16 16.65
C PRO A 150 9.72 18.72 17.16
N ASP A 151 8.59 18.02 16.97
CA ASP A 151 8.42 16.65 17.44
C ASP A 151 9.03 15.67 16.42
N LEU A 152 8.72 15.82 15.14
CA LEU A 152 9.13 14.87 14.10
C LEU A 152 10.63 14.88 13.82
N ARG A 153 11.29 16.05 13.91
CA ARG A 153 12.75 16.16 13.73
C ARG A 153 13.57 15.39 14.77
N MET A 154 12.96 15.00 15.89
CA MET A 154 13.61 14.16 16.89
C MET A 154 13.91 12.75 16.38
N ASN A 155 13.22 12.30 15.32
CA ASN A 155 13.51 11.04 14.66
C ASN A 155 13.91 11.26 13.19
N PRO A 156 15.19 11.38 12.88
CA PRO A 156 15.67 11.63 11.52
C PRO A 156 15.44 10.47 10.55
N GLY A 157 15.06 9.30 11.07
CA GLY A 157 14.74 8.11 10.25
C GLY A 157 13.35 8.13 9.59
N LEU A 158 12.47 9.10 9.93
CA LEU A 158 11.09 9.12 9.45
C LEU A 158 10.97 9.26 7.93
N TRP A 159 11.88 10.00 7.28
CA TRP A 159 11.90 10.10 5.82
C TRP A 159 12.26 8.76 5.16
N ASN A 160 13.23 8.05 5.69
CA ASN A 160 13.61 6.72 5.19
C ASN A 160 12.48 5.71 5.40
N ASP A 161 11.76 5.78 6.54
CA ASP A 161 10.57 4.95 6.76
C ASP A 161 9.47 5.25 5.72
N TYR A 162 9.18 6.53 5.45
CA TYR A 162 8.23 6.93 4.42
C TYR A 162 8.63 6.37 3.04
N CYS A 163 9.91 6.46 2.67
CA CYS A 163 10.41 5.93 1.40
C CYS A 163 10.26 4.41 1.31
N ARG A 164 10.54 3.67 2.39
CA ARG A 164 10.28 2.22 2.43
C ARG A 164 8.80 1.92 2.23
N ARG A 165 7.89 2.60 2.95
CA ARG A 165 6.43 2.45 2.78
C ARG A 165 5.98 2.73 1.36
N PHE A 166 6.58 3.72 0.71
CA PHE A 166 6.30 4.03 -0.70
C PHE A 166 6.62 2.85 -1.63
N VAL A 167 7.71 2.11 -1.38
CA VAL A 167 8.02 0.87 -2.13
C VAL A 167 6.97 -0.21 -1.88
N GLY A 168 6.52 -0.38 -0.64
CA GLY A 168 5.42 -1.30 -0.30
C GLY A 168 4.11 -0.92 -1.00
N ASP A 169 3.74 0.37 -0.97
CA ASP A 169 2.56 0.89 -1.67
C ASP A 169 2.68 0.70 -3.20
N ALA A 170 3.88 0.88 -3.76
CA ALA A 170 4.15 0.57 -5.17
C ALA A 170 3.94 -0.92 -5.48
N PHE A 171 4.31 -1.82 -4.58
CA PHE A 171 4.13 -3.26 -4.76
C PHE A 171 2.65 -3.66 -4.74
N VAL A 172 1.88 -3.24 -3.73
CA VAL A 172 0.45 -3.59 -3.63
C VAL A 172 -0.46 -2.70 -4.47
N GLY A 173 0.09 -1.66 -5.13
CA GLY A 173 -0.67 -0.75 -5.98
C GLY A 173 -1.62 0.16 -5.21
N ASN A 174 -1.18 0.75 -4.10
CA ASN A 174 -1.98 1.68 -3.32
C ASN A 174 -2.14 3.03 -4.04
N PHE A 175 -3.36 3.47 -4.28
CA PHE A 175 -3.63 4.76 -4.94
C PHE A 175 -4.14 5.85 -3.99
N ASP A 176 -4.33 5.55 -2.71
CA ASP A 176 -4.96 6.45 -1.74
C ASP A 176 -4.21 6.54 -0.39
N ARG A 177 -2.88 6.43 -0.37
CA ARG A 177 -2.05 6.70 0.82
C ARG A 177 -2.01 8.21 1.11
N HIS A 178 -3.18 8.86 1.22
CA HIS A 178 -3.27 10.25 1.59
C HIS A 178 -2.84 10.47 3.05
N MET A 179 -2.68 11.73 3.45
CA MET A 179 -2.11 12.12 4.75
C MET A 179 -2.96 11.77 5.99
N GLY A 180 -4.15 11.19 5.84
CA GLY A 180 -4.94 10.56 6.91
C GLY A 180 -4.69 9.06 7.05
N ASN A 181 -4.00 8.43 6.08
CA ASN A 181 -3.79 6.98 6.03
C ASN A 181 -2.38 6.55 6.48
N TRP A 182 -1.66 7.46 7.12
CA TRP A 182 -0.38 7.22 7.78
C TRP A 182 -0.09 8.32 8.80
N GLY A 183 0.81 8.04 9.73
CA GLY A 183 1.15 8.97 10.80
C GLY A 183 2.16 8.37 11.76
N TYR A 184 2.19 8.95 12.94
CA TYR A 184 3.17 8.62 13.97
C TYR A 184 2.48 8.35 15.30
N LEU A 185 3.02 7.39 16.04
CA LEU A 185 2.68 7.17 17.44
C LEU A 185 3.56 8.07 18.29
N VAL A 186 2.94 8.85 19.15
CA VAL A 186 3.60 9.70 20.14
C VAL A 186 3.25 9.20 21.54
N SER A 187 4.16 9.41 22.50
CA SER A 187 3.88 9.11 23.89
C SER A 187 2.89 10.12 24.47
N GLY A 188 1.84 9.63 25.11
CA GLY A 188 0.89 10.46 25.85
C GLY A 188 1.43 10.94 27.20
N THR A 189 2.50 10.30 27.71
CA THR A 189 3.08 10.56 29.03
C THR A 189 4.46 11.18 28.99
N ASP A 190 5.26 10.90 27.95
CA ASP A 190 6.61 11.44 27.76
C ASP A 190 6.71 12.26 26.46
N ARG A 191 6.63 13.57 26.58
CA ARG A 191 6.75 14.50 25.44
C ARG A 191 8.17 14.63 24.89
N THR A 192 9.16 14.03 25.54
CA THR A 192 10.56 14.02 25.05
C THR A 192 10.87 12.77 24.24
N ALA A 193 10.02 11.77 24.29
CA ALA A 193 10.17 10.56 23.47
C ALA A 193 9.95 10.89 21.97
N PRO A 194 10.89 10.46 21.09
CA PRO A 194 10.75 10.71 19.66
C PRO A 194 9.54 9.96 19.09
N PRO A 195 8.75 10.57 18.18
CA PRO A 195 7.68 9.90 17.48
C PRO A 195 8.19 8.68 16.71
N VAL A 196 7.40 7.61 16.69
CA VAL A 196 7.70 6.41 15.91
C VAL A 196 6.67 6.22 14.80
N PRO A 197 7.05 5.68 13.64
CA PRO A 197 6.10 5.40 12.58
C PRO A 197 4.97 4.47 13.08
N ALA A 198 3.71 4.87 12.85
CA ALA A 198 2.60 3.97 13.10
C ALA A 198 2.70 2.73 12.20
N PRO A 199 2.19 1.56 12.59
CA PRO A 199 2.02 0.43 11.68
C PRO A 199 1.33 0.86 10.39
N VAL A 200 1.56 0.14 9.28
CA VAL A 200 0.83 0.42 8.04
C VAL A 200 -0.63 0.03 8.23
N TYR A 201 -1.54 0.96 7.97
CA TYR A 201 -2.99 0.79 8.07
C TYR A 201 -3.69 1.45 6.88
N ASP A 202 -4.98 1.21 6.74
CA ASP A 202 -5.83 1.75 5.68
C ASP A 202 -5.35 1.37 4.26
N ASN A 203 -5.33 0.05 4.02
CA ASN A 203 -4.90 -0.57 2.78
C ASN A 203 -6.06 -0.92 1.84
N GLY A 204 -7.28 -0.43 2.11
CA GLY A 204 -8.48 -0.75 1.33
C GLY A 204 -8.45 -0.31 -0.13
N SER A 205 -7.56 0.63 -0.48
CA SER A 205 -7.36 1.15 -1.84
C SER A 205 -6.18 0.50 -2.58
N THR A 206 -6.01 -0.80 -2.40
CA THR A 206 -4.92 -1.61 -3.01
C THR A 206 -5.50 -2.76 -3.82
N LEU A 207 -4.67 -3.43 -4.62
CA LEU A 207 -5.06 -4.63 -5.36
C LEU A 207 -6.33 -4.48 -6.23
N PHE A 208 -6.62 -3.26 -6.68
CA PHE A 208 -7.76 -2.94 -7.57
C PHE A 208 -9.12 -3.38 -7.00
N PRO A 209 -9.56 -2.83 -5.86
CA PRO A 209 -10.77 -3.28 -5.15
C PRO A 209 -12.07 -3.14 -5.96
N ALA A 210 -12.10 -2.26 -6.96
CA ALA A 210 -13.26 -1.99 -7.80
C ALA A 210 -13.44 -2.98 -8.97
N LEU A 211 -12.47 -3.89 -9.20
CA LEU A 211 -12.59 -4.84 -10.30
C LEU A 211 -13.54 -5.98 -9.95
N SER A 212 -14.56 -6.17 -10.78
CA SER A 212 -15.44 -7.33 -10.76
C SER A 212 -14.70 -8.60 -11.24
N SER A 213 -15.23 -9.77 -10.92
CA SER A 213 -14.70 -11.05 -11.41
C SER A 213 -14.74 -11.14 -12.95
N LYS A 214 -15.74 -10.52 -13.60
CA LYS A 214 -15.84 -10.45 -15.05
C LYS A 214 -14.72 -9.62 -15.68
N GLU A 215 -14.45 -8.43 -15.12
CA GLU A 215 -13.34 -7.58 -15.59
C GLU A 215 -11.99 -8.26 -15.37
N ILE A 216 -11.79 -8.91 -14.20
CA ILE A 216 -10.58 -9.69 -13.93
C ILE A 216 -10.39 -10.77 -14.98
N HIS A 217 -11.46 -11.50 -15.34
CA HIS A 217 -11.40 -12.55 -16.36
C HIS A 217 -11.00 -12.00 -17.75
N THR A 218 -11.42 -10.78 -18.07
CA THR A 218 -11.05 -10.09 -19.33
C THR A 218 -9.60 -9.57 -19.28
N ILE A 219 -9.13 -9.09 -18.12
CA ILE A 219 -7.81 -8.47 -17.96
C ILE A 219 -6.69 -9.52 -17.93
N LEU A 220 -6.93 -10.67 -17.26
CA LEU A 220 -5.90 -11.67 -17.00
C LEU A 220 -5.15 -12.14 -18.25
N PRO A 221 -5.79 -12.45 -19.40
CA PRO A 221 -5.08 -12.86 -20.60
C PRO A 221 -4.37 -11.70 -21.34
N GLU A 222 -4.70 -10.45 -20.99
CA GLU A 222 -4.26 -9.28 -21.71
C GLU A 222 -3.00 -8.66 -21.10
N LYS A 223 -1.82 -9.05 -21.61
CA LYS A 223 -0.51 -8.56 -21.13
C LYS A 223 -0.43 -7.03 -21.06
N LYS A 224 -0.96 -6.36 -22.10
CA LYS A 224 -0.94 -4.90 -22.17
C LYS A 224 -1.75 -4.28 -21.04
N GLU A 225 -2.90 -4.86 -20.70
CA GLU A 225 -3.74 -4.40 -19.59
C GLU A 225 -3.09 -4.64 -18.22
N LEU A 226 -2.36 -5.75 -18.04
CA LEU A 226 -1.58 -6.01 -16.83
C LEU A 226 -0.44 -5.00 -16.68
N LEU A 227 0.26 -4.68 -17.78
CA LEU A 227 1.33 -3.69 -17.78
C LEU A 227 0.82 -2.26 -17.58
N LYS A 228 -0.34 -1.89 -18.13
CA LYS A 228 -1.01 -0.62 -17.82
C LYS A 228 -1.26 -0.48 -16.31
N ARG A 229 -1.76 -1.55 -15.66
CA ARG A 229 -2.00 -1.59 -14.20
C ARG A 229 -0.74 -1.66 -13.36
N THR A 230 0.39 -1.78 -13.97
CA THR A 230 1.71 -1.79 -13.33
C THR A 230 2.42 -0.46 -13.48
N LEU A 231 2.47 0.10 -14.68
CA LEU A 231 3.32 1.25 -15.04
C LEU A 231 2.54 2.56 -15.11
N LEU A 232 1.32 2.54 -15.67
CA LEU A 232 0.52 3.74 -15.90
C LEU A 232 -0.34 4.09 -14.68
N PHE A 233 -0.95 3.11 -14.05
CA PHE A 233 -1.76 3.26 -12.84
C PHE A 233 -1.69 2.01 -11.94
N PRO A 234 -2.00 2.16 -10.63
CA PRO A 234 -2.32 3.42 -9.98
C PRO A 234 -1.11 4.36 -9.87
N LYS A 235 -1.41 5.66 -9.78
CA LYS A 235 -0.41 6.68 -9.41
C LYS A 235 -0.30 6.78 -7.89
N ALA A 236 0.89 7.15 -7.41
CA ALA A 236 1.13 7.34 -5.99
C ALA A 236 0.27 8.48 -5.40
N ALA A 237 -0.12 8.35 -4.14
CA ALA A 237 -0.73 9.45 -3.40
C ALA A 237 0.33 10.47 -2.93
N LEU A 238 1.18 10.89 -3.84
CA LEU A 238 2.25 11.86 -3.66
C LEU A 238 2.27 12.79 -4.88
N ALA A 239 2.43 14.09 -4.67
CA ALA A 239 2.48 15.08 -5.74
C ALA A 239 3.81 15.81 -5.80
N ILE A 240 4.23 16.14 -7.03
CA ILE A 240 5.27 17.12 -7.29
C ILE A 240 4.62 18.23 -8.10
N LYS A 241 4.74 19.48 -7.64
CA LYS A 241 4.12 20.68 -8.23
C LYS A 241 2.60 20.54 -8.53
N GLY A 242 1.88 19.73 -7.77
CA GLY A 242 0.43 19.60 -7.89
C GLY A 242 -0.07 18.41 -8.72
N GLN A 243 0.80 17.65 -9.37
CA GLN A 243 0.43 16.44 -10.11
C GLN A 243 0.82 15.16 -9.35
N LYS A 244 -0.08 14.17 -9.33
CA LYS A 244 0.24 12.83 -8.83
C LYS A 244 1.33 12.20 -9.66
N ILE A 245 2.36 11.70 -8.99
CA ILE A 245 3.50 11.06 -9.65
C ILE A 245 3.25 9.59 -9.93
N SER A 246 3.87 9.09 -10.99
CA SER A 246 3.97 7.66 -11.25
C SER A 246 4.90 6.99 -10.25
N TYR A 247 4.55 5.78 -9.80
CA TYR A 247 5.46 4.96 -9.01
C TYR A 247 6.76 4.67 -9.77
N MET A 248 6.66 4.37 -11.07
CA MET A 248 7.82 4.12 -11.92
C MET A 248 8.79 5.30 -11.93
N ASP A 249 8.29 6.53 -12.16
CA ASP A 249 9.14 7.71 -12.21
C ASP A 249 9.89 7.94 -10.91
N MET A 250 9.22 7.76 -9.76
CA MET A 250 9.86 7.98 -8.47
C MET A 250 10.92 6.93 -8.15
N LEU A 251 10.62 5.66 -8.42
CA LEU A 251 11.51 4.54 -8.08
C LEU A 251 12.71 4.42 -9.02
N SER A 252 12.56 4.80 -10.31
CA SER A 252 13.60 4.60 -11.35
C SER A 252 14.36 5.87 -11.73
N SER A 253 14.27 6.96 -10.95
CA SER A 253 14.81 8.27 -11.37
C SER A 253 16.04 8.75 -10.62
N ASN A 254 16.42 8.13 -9.51
CA ASN A 254 17.38 8.70 -8.55
C ASN A 254 17.06 10.17 -8.19
N PHE A 255 15.76 10.46 -8.05
CA PHE A 255 15.31 11.79 -7.68
C PHE A 255 15.61 12.11 -6.22
N ASP A 256 15.48 11.10 -5.36
CA ASP A 256 15.76 11.18 -3.91
C ASP A 256 16.67 10.02 -3.47
N PRO A 257 17.79 10.29 -2.78
CA PRO A 257 18.70 9.24 -2.30
C PRO A 257 18.07 8.25 -1.32
N ALA A 258 17.18 8.71 -0.43
CA ALA A 258 16.50 7.83 0.51
C ALA A 258 15.52 6.88 -0.19
N MET A 259 14.90 7.32 -1.29
CA MET A 259 14.08 6.46 -2.14
C MET A 259 14.92 5.39 -2.84
N THR A 260 16.11 5.77 -3.34
CA THR A 260 17.07 4.82 -3.92
C THR A 260 17.48 3.76 -2.89
N GLU A 261 17.79 4.19 -1.66
CA GLU A 261 18.12 3.27 -0.58
C GLU A 261 16.94 2.33 -0.23
N ALA A 262 15.73 2.86 -0.17
CA ALA A 262 14.53 2.07 0.08
C ALA A 262 14.31 0.99 -1.00
N VAL A 263 14.53 1.29 -2.27
CA VAL A 263 14.48 0.32 -3.38
C VAL A 263 15.52 -0.78 -3.18
N LEU A 264 16.78 -0.40 -2.89
CA LEU A 264 17.88 -1.35 -2.65
C LEU A 264 17.62 -2.28 -1.47
N GLN A 265 16.93 -1.80 -0.42
CA GLN A 265 16.60 -2.59 0.78
C GLN A 265 15.38 -3.48 0.58
N MET A 266 14.28 -2.93 0.04
CA MET A 266 12.97 -3.58 0.08
C MET A 266 12.72 -4.51 -1.11
N VAL A 267 13.22 -4.19 -2.30
CA VAL A 267 12.93 -5.02 -3.49
C VAL A 267 13.53 -6.44 -3.37
N PRO A 268 14.78 -6.65 -2.87
CA PRO A 268 15.29 -7.99 -2.62
C PRO A 268 14.44 -8.78 -1.61
N VAL A 269 13.92 -8.14 -0.57
CA VAL A 269 13.03 -8.77 0.40
C VAL A 269 11.73 -9.20 -0.27
N ILE A 270 11.14 -8.34 -1.11
CA ILE A 270 9.92 -8.68 -1.87
C ILE A 270 10.19 -9.89 -2.79
N GLN A 271 11.33 -9.93 -3.48
CA GLN A 271 11.73 -11.07 -4.33
C GLN A 271 11.81 -12.37 -3.53
N GLU A 272 12.48 -12.33 -2.38
CA GLU A 272 12.64 -13.49 -1.48
C GLU A 272 11.28 -14.00 -0.96
N LYS A 273 10.37 -13.08 -0.62
CA LYS A 273 9.07 -13.38 -0.01
C LYS A 273 7.96 -13.75 -1.00
N MET A 274 8.17 -13.66 -2.31
CA MET A 274 7.15 -14.02 -3.31
C MET A 274 6.59 -15.44 -3.15
N PRO A 275 7.38 -16.49 -2.86
CA PRO A 275 6.82 -17.83 -2.63
C PRO A 275 5.85 -17.87 -1.43
N GLU A 276 6.16 -17.16 -0.35
CA GLU A 276 5.29 -17.04 0.83
C GLU A 276 3.99 -16.30 0.51
N ILE A 277 4.06 -15.22 -0.27
CA ILE A 277 2.89 -14.48 -0.75
C ILE A 277 2.00 -15.38 -1.64
N LYS A 278 2.59 -16.18 -2.54
CA LYS A 278 1.84 -17.13 -3.37
C LYS A 278 1.13 -18.18 -2.51
N LYS A 279 1.84 -18.72 -1.51
CA LYS A 279 1.25 -19.66 -0.54
C LYS A 279 0.11 -19.00 0.22
N PHE A 280 0.27 -17.75 0.68
CA PHE A 280 -0.79 -17.00 1.36
C PHE A 280 -2.08 -16.94 0.51
N PHE A 281 -2.00 -16.61 -0.79
CA PHE A 281 -3.18 -16.59 -1.65
C PHE A 281 -3.77 -17.98 -1.88
N HIS A 282 -2.93 -19.00 -2.06
CA HIS A 282 -3.37 -20.39 -2.22
C HIS A 282 -4.24 -20.82 -1.02
N ASP A 283 -3.83 -20.47 0.18
CA ASP A 283 -4.48 -20.88 1.43
C ASP A 283 -5.81 -20.13 1.70
N GLN A 284 -6.15 -19.08 0.94
CA GLN A 284 -7.40 -18.33 1.11
C GLN A 284 -8.60 -19.08 0.49
N THR A 285 -9.38 -19.78 1.31
CA THR A 285 -10.52 -20.59 0.85
C THR A 285 -11.73 -19.77 0.40
N PHE A 286 -11.81 -18.51 0.81
CA PHE A 286 -12.91 -17.58 0.45
C PHE A 286 -12.67 -16.85 -0.88
N LEU A 287 -11.49 -16.96 -1.48
CA LEU A 287 -11.20 -16.40 -2.80
C LEU A 287 -11.50 -17.41 -3.91
N SER A 288 -12.13 -16.94 -4.98
CA SER A 288 -12.21 -17.74 -6.22
C SER A 288 -10.82 -17.91 -6.84
N ASP A 289 -10.64 -18.99 -7.60
CA ASP A 289 -9.35 -19.25 -8.27
C ASP A 289 -8.98 -18.12 -9.24
N THR A 290 -9.95 -17.52 -9.91
CA THR A 290 -9.74 -16.33 -10.77
C THR A 290 -9.15 -15.15 -9.98
N LYS A 291 -9.68 -14.84 -8.80
CA LYS A 291 -9.14 -13.77 -7.95
C LYS A 291 -7.77 -14.13 -7.41
N LYS A 292 -7.54 -15.37 -6.96
CA LYS A 292 -6.22 -15.84 -6.52
C LYS A 292 -5.18 -15.65 -7.62
N THR A 293 -5.50 -16.11 -8.83
CA THR A 293 -4.63 -15.98 -10.00
C THR A 293 -4.37 -14.51 -10.32
N PHE A 294 -5.40 -13.67 -10.34
CA PHE A 294 -5.24 -12.25 -10.63
C PHE A 294 -4.30 -11.54 -9.65
N TYR A 295 -4.51 -11.74 -8.35
CA TYR A 295 -3.67 -11.09 -7.34
C TYR A 295 -2.21 -11.55 -7.42
N GLN A 296 -1.98 -12.85 -7.64
CA GLN A 296 -0.63 -13.37 -7.84
C GLN A 296 0.04 -12.81 -9.10
N VAL A 297 -0.70 -12.78 -10.22
CA VAL A 297 -0.20 -12.28 -11.51
C VAL A 297 0.10 -10.78 -11.43
N ILE A 298 -0.80 -9.97 -10.86
CA ILE A 298 -0.57 -8.52 -10.78
C ILE A 298 0.61 -8.17 -9.88
N LEU A 299 0.79 -8.84 -8.74
CA LEU A 299 1.96 -8.63 -7.88
C LEU A 299 3.25 -9.09 -8.56
N GLN A 300 3.23 -10.22 -9.25
CA GLN A 300 4.39 -10.68 -10.03
C GLN A 300 4.71 -9.70 -11.17
N THR A 301 3.70 -9.14 -11.83
CA THR A 301 3.88 -8.14 -12.88
C THR A 301 4.51 -6.86 -12.31
N ARG A 302 4.01 -6.39 -11.16
CA ARG A 302 4.59 -5.21 -10.48
C ARG A 302 6.03 -5.47 -10.01
N LEU A 303 6.33 -6.66 -9.52
CA LEU A 303 7.70 -7.04 -9.19
C LEU A 303 8.59 -7.02 -10.44
N ASN A 304 8.21 -7.75 -11.49
CA ASN A 304 9.04 -7.97 -12.68
C ASN A 304 9.26 -6.71 -13.53
N PHE A 305 8.25 -5.83 -13.61
CA PHE A 305 8.23 -4.72 -14.58
C PHE A 305 8.25 -3.33 -13.95
N LEU A 306 8.10 -3.22 -12.62
CA LEU A 306 8.22 -1.95 -11.90
C LEU A 306 9.40 -1.98 -10.93
N LEU A 307 9.43 -2.96 -10.02
CA LEU A 307 10.38 -2.96 -8.91
C LEU A 307 11.77 -3.49 -9.30
N GLU A 308 11.86 -4.59 -10.04
CA GLU A 308 13.15 -5.13 -10.50
C GLU A 308 13.90 -4.16 -11.44
N PRO A 309 13.23 -3.51 -12.42
CA PRO A 309 13.90 -2.49 -13.22
C PRO A 309 14.39 -1.29 -12.40
N ALA A 310 13.60 -0.89 -11.37
CA ALA A 310 14.03 0.15 -10.44
C ALA A 310 15.26 -0.28 -9.61
N LEU A 311 15.28 -1.52 -9.13
CA LEU A 311 16.40 -2.10 -8.40
C LEU A 311 17.67 -2.16 -9.27
N GLU A 312 17.54 -2.61 -10.52
CA GLU A 312 18.64 -2.64 -11.47
C GLU A 312 19.17 -1.24 -11.78
N ALA A 313 18.28 -0.27 -11.98
CA ALA A 313 18.65 1.12 -12.17
C ALA A 313 19.43 1.69 -10.97
N CYS A 314 18.97 1.38 -9.75
CA CYS A 314 19.67 1.79 -8.51
C CYS A 314 21.05 1.15 -8.37
N ARG A 315 21.23 -0.11 -8.78
CA ARG A 315 22.50 -0.84 -8.69
C ARG A 315 23.53 -0.38 -9.72
N THR A 316 23.05 -0.10 -10.93
CA THR A 316 23.94 0.22 -12.07
C THR A 316 24.11 1.70 -12.33
N GLY A 317 23.28 2.55 -11.72
CA GLY A 317 23.22 3.97 -12.01
C GLY A 317 22.57 4.30 -13.37
N LYS A 318 22.03 3.29 -14.08
CA LYS A 318 21.35 3.46 -15.38
C LYS A 318 19.87 3.72 -15.17
N TYR A 319 19.55 4.92 -14.73
CA TYR A 319 18.17 5.32 -14.47
C TYR A 319 17.39 5.60 -15.77
N HIS A 320 16.04 5.48 -15.67
CA HIS A 320 15.17 5.81 -16.79
C HIS A 320 15.39 7.28 -17.24
N PRO A 321 15.79 7.53 -18.48
CA PRO A 321 16.29 8.86 -18.90
C PRO A 321 15.25 9.97 -18.73
N ASP A 322 13.97 9.67 -18.95
CA ASP A 322 12.91 10.67 -18.88
C ASP A 322 12.27 10.79 -17.49
N ALA A 323 12.41 9.79 -16.59
CA ALA A 323 11.75 9.79 -15.29
C ALA A 323 12.16 11.02 -14.45
N LYS A 324 13.45 11.26 -14.29
CA LYS A 324 13.96 12.42 -13.54
C LYS A 324 13.56 13.74 -14.17
N LYS A 325 13.53 13.81 -15.51
CA LYS A 325 13.10 14.99 -16.26
C LYS A 325 11.62 15.27 -16.03
N ARG A 326 10.76 14.25 -16.07
CA ARG A 326 9.33 14.39 -15.75
C ARG A 326 9.13 14.94 -14.35
N LEU A 327 9.78 14.36 -13.34
CA LEU A 327 9.68 14.82 -11.94
C LEU A 327 10.18 16.27 -11.76
N LYS A 328 11.29 16.63 -12.43
CA LYS A 328 11.83 18.01 -12.35
C LYS A 328 10.94 19.05 -13.03
N ASN A 329 10.28 18.68 -14.12
CA ASN A 329 9.50 19.60 -14.96
C ASN A 329 7.99 19.50 -14.73
N ASP A 330 7.56 18.70 -13.76
CA ASP A 330 6.14 18.51 -13.44
C ASP A 330 5.33 17.92 -14.61
N ILE A 331 5.91 16.97 -15.30
CA ILE A 331 5.28 16.27 -16.43
C ILE A 331 4.76 14.92 -15.91
N ALA A 332 3.46 14.68 -16.05
CA ALA A 332 2.87 13.41 -15.68
C ALA A 332 3.24 12.34 -16.73
N TYR A 333 3.47 11.10 -16.24
CA TYR A 333 3.51 9.94 -17.11
C TYR A 333 2.11 9.68 -17.69
N THR A 334 2.01 9.65 -19.00
CA THR A 334 0.76 9.60 -19.76
C THR A 334 0.55 8.25 -20.44
N GLU A 335 -0.65 8.03 -21.01
CA GLU A 335 -0.92 6.86 -21.85
C GLU A 335 -0.02 6.85 -23.10
N ALA A 336 0.25 8.01 -23.71
CA ALA A 336 1.16 8.09 -24.84
C ALA A 336 2.60 7.70 -24.49
N ASP A 337 3.06 8.05 -23.28
CA ASP A 337 4.35 7.59 -22.76
C ASP A 337 4.35 6.06 -22.57
N PHE A 338 3.26 5.52 -22.01
CA PHE A 338 3.11 4.09 -21.83
C PHE A 338 3.13 3.34 -23.18
N GLU A 339 2.39 3.81 -24.19
CA GLU A 339 2.37 3.16 -25.51
C GLU A 339 3.80 3.11 -26.12
N ARG A 340 4.54 4.22 -26.06
CA ARG A 340 5.91 4.27 -26.56
C ARG A 340 6.84 3.31 -25.78
N ASP A 341 6.71 3.29 -24.47
CA ASP A 341 7.52 2.43 -23.60
C ASP A 341 7.13 0.97 -23.80
N TYR A 342 5.85 0.65 -23.94
CA TYR A 342 5.34 -0.68 -24.25
C TYR A 342 5.91 -1.24 -25.56
N ASP A 343 5.92 -0.44 -26.64
CA ASP A 343 6.50 -0.83 -27.93
C ASP A 343 8.01 -1.12 -27.79
N THR A 344 8.71 -0.35 -26.96
CA THR A 344 10.13 -0.57 -26.67
C THR A 344 10.34 -1.86 -25.89
N LEU A 345 9.53 -2.09 -24.86
CA LEU A 345 9.58 -3.28 -24.01
C LEU A 345 9.25 -4.55 -24.79
N CYS A 346 8.31 -4.47 -25.74
CA CYS A 346 7.98 -5.58 -26.63
C CYS A 346 9.13 -6.00 -27.57
N ARG A 347 10.14 -5.18 -27.77
CA ARG A 347 11.34 -5.50 -28.56
C ARG A 347 12.50 -6.02 -27.71
N ASP A 348 12.43 -5.86 -26.40
CA ASP A 348 13.47 -6.31 -25.48
C ASP A 348 13.30 -7.81 -25.16
N ALA A 349 14.34 -8.62 -25.47
CA ALA A 349 14.33 -10.07 -25.32
C ALA A 349 14.16 -10.51 -23.85
N ALA A 350 14.73 -9.79 -22.89
CA ALA A 350 14.60 -10.11 -21.46
C ALA A 350 13.17 -9.85 -20.98
N TRP A 351 12.53 -8.79 -21.47
CA TRP A 351 11.12 -8.52 -21.18
C TRP A 351 10.18 -9.53 -21.83
N GLN A 352 10.44 -9.92 -23.06
CA GLN A 352 9.70 -10.99 -23.73
C GLN A 352 9.74 -12.30 -22.93
N GLN A 353 10.90 -12.68 -22.43
CA GLN A 353 11.04 -13.87 -21.60
C GLN A 353 10.24 -13.76 -20.29
N LYS A 354 10.24 -12.57 -19.65
CA LYS A 354 9.41 -12.31 -18.45
C LYS A 354 7.91 -12.37 -18.75
N LEU A 355 7.46 -11.83 -19.89
CA LEU A 355 6.07 -11.90 -20.33
C LEU A 355 5.63 -13.35 -20.63
N GLN A 356 6.48 -14.15 -21.25
CA GLN A 356 6.20 -15.58 -21.49
C GLN A 356 6.04 -16.36 -20.17
N LYS A 357 6.87 -16.07 -19.17
CA LYS A 357 6.75 -16.69 -17.85
C LYS A 357 5.43 -16.34 -17.15
N LEU A 358 4.92 -15.12 -17.34
CA LEU A 358 3.59 -14.75 -16.81
C LEU A 358 2.47 -15.56 -17.45
N GLU A 359 2.55 -15.89 -18.74
CA GLU A 359 1.54 -16.71 -19.43
C GLU A 359 1.39 -18.10 -18.84
N HIS A 360 2.50 -18.70 -18.37
CA HIS A 360 2.45 -20.00 -17.68
C HIS A 360 1.79 -19.95 -16.31
N HIS A 361 1.64 -18.77 -15.72
CA HIS A 361 0.92 -18.58 -14.46
C HIS A 361 -0.57 -18.28 -14.65
N ILE A 362 -0.97 -17.89 -15.87
CA ILE A 362 -2.36 -17.55 -16.22
C ILE A 362 -3.13 -18.81 -16.73
N LYS A 363 -2.40 -19.76 -17.33
CA LYS A 363 -2.94 -21.06 -17.77
C LYS A 363 -3.01 -22.06 -16.63
#